data_2d6f97805f7c4ee5485cda69331c4485
#
_entry.id   2d6f97805f7c4ee5485cda69331c4485
#
_cell.length_a   1.000
_cell.length_b   1.000
_cell.length_c   1.000
_cell.angle_alpha   90.00
_cell.angle_beta   90.00
_cell.angle_gamma   90.00
#
_symmetry.space_group_name_H-M   'P 1'
#
loop_
_entity.id
_entity.type
_entity.pdbx_description
1 polymer ?
#
loop_
_entity_poly.entity_id
_entity_poly.type
_entity_poly.pdbx_seq_one_letter_code
_entity_poly.pdbx_strand_id
1 'polypeptide(L)'
;IRWQRVHHLTQVQRVVTGVTIDTDEGEAEAAPAPAWTQPILVLVSDDLGEDELLDSLENETFIDEKIALASRAFRCVRMIPEDAAREPMLEGTGEAYPRLVLLDPLRSTTKVLDRERELGPKPVYAAMRKVADGFFDGVKVDKLVKDHQKILAALDKLAPDLFKVGEDLSAAEEKGDEGKAKRLRTEREKLEGERDELLEKQGQLWSDLKIAAV
;
A
#
# COMPACT_ATOMS: atom_id res chain seq x y z
N ILE A 1 -0.14 -5.49 4.59
CA ILE A 1 0.89 -4.86 3.71
C ILE A 1 1.41 -5.90 2.72
N ARG A 2 1.63 -5.48 1.46
CA ARG A 2 2.23 -6.34 0.44
C ARG A 2 3.74 -6.07 0.37
N TRP A 3 4.54 -6.99 0.90
CA TRP A 3 6.00 -6.89 0.90
C TRP A 3 6.61 -7.50 -0.36
N GLN A 4 7.60 -6.81 -0.93
CA GLN A 4 8.46 -7.34 -1.99
C GLN A 4 9.82 -7.68 -1.37
N ARG A 5 10.27 -8.94 -1.48
CA ARG A 5 11.64 -9.32 -1.07
C ARG A 5 12.63 -8.81 -2.11
N VAL A 6 13.67 -8.14 -1.66
CA VAL A 6 14.74 -7.61 -2.51
C VAL A 6 16.09 -7.75 -1.83
N HIS A 7 17.14 -7.92 -2.62
CA HIS A 7 18.54 -7.92 -2.16
C HIS A 7 19.18 -6.52 -2.26
N HIS A 8 18.69 -5.70 -3.21
CA HIS A 8 19.12 -4.31 -3.37
C HIS A 8 17.90 -3.43 -3.69
N LEU A 9 17.87 -2.21 -3.15
CA LEU A 9 16.76 -1.27 -3.40
C LEU A 9 16.68 -0.83 -4.86
N THR A 10 17.80 -0.83 -5.61
CA THR A 10 17.82 -0.56 -7.05
C THR A 10 17.00 -1.56 -7.87
N GLN A 11 16.77 -2.79 -7.39
CA GLN A 11 15.89 -3.76 -8.05
C GLN A 11 14.44 -3.27 -8.13
N VAL A 12 14.03 -2.45 -7.18
CA VAL A 12 12.69 -1.84 -7.13
C VAL A 12 12.49 -0.81 -8.25
N GLN A 13 13.56 -0.13 -8.68
CA GLN A 13 13.51 0.86 -9.76
C GLN A 13 13.20 0.23 -11.11
N ARG A 14 13.79 -0.94 -11.41
CA ARG A 14 13.67 -1.61 -12.70
C ARG A 14 12.26 -2.12 -13.02
N VAL A 15 11.47 -2.43 -12.00
CA VAL A 15 10.10 -2.96 -12.17
C VAL A 15 9.11 -1.87 -12.62
N VAL A 16 9.37 -0.60 -12.30
CA VAL A 16 8.46 0.52 -12.61
C VAL A 16 8.59 1.00 -14.07
N THR A 17 9.74 0.79 -14.70
CA THR A 17 10.01 1.36 -16.03
C THR A 17 9.62 0.48 -17.21
N GLY A 18 9.28 -0.80 -17.00
CA GLY A 18 8.84 -1.70 -18.09
C GLY A 18 9.83 -1.88 -19.26
N VAL A 19 11.08 -1.39 -19.11
CA VAL A 19 12.11 -1.47 -20.14
C VAL A 19 12.92 -2.73 -19.93
N THR A 20 12.63 -3.76 -20.70
CA THR A 20 13.58 -4.85 -20.98
C THR A 20 14.72 -4.26 -21.80
N ILE A 21 15.89 -4.12 -21.18
CA ILE A 21 17.10 -3.79 -21.91
C ILE A 21 17.62 -5.11 -22.49
N ASP A 22 17.40 -5.31 -23.79
CA ASP A 22 18.20 -6.25 -24.56
C ASP A 22 19.62 -5.68 -24.60
N THR A 23 20.55 -6.38 -23.97
CA THR A 23 21.98 -6.06 -24.01
C THR A 23 22.56 -6.45 -25.35
N ASP A 24 22.51 -5.53 -26.30
CA ASP A 24 23.45 -5.56 -27.43
C ASP A 24 24.53 -4.48 -27.17
N GLU A 25 25.79 -4.89 -27.35
CA GLU A 25 26.98 -4.10 -27.02
C GLU A 25 27.09 -2.84 -27.91
N GLY A 26 26.58 -1.74 -27.43
CA GLY A 26 26.78 -0.40 -27.97
C GLY A 26 26.91 0.59 -26.84
N GLU A 27 27.84 1.54 -26.91
CA GLU A 27 28.15 2.56 -25.90
C GLU A 27 26.85 3.15 -25.32
N ALA A 28 26.50 2.70 -24.12
CA ALA A 28 25.29 3.14 -23.45
C ALA A 28 25.52 4.56 -22.90
N GLU A 29 24.96 5.55 -23.59
CA GLU A 29 24.63 6.82 -22.96
C GLU A 29 23.87 6.51 -21.67
N ALA A 30 24.41 6.93 -20.52
CA ALA A 30 23.86 6.57 -19.21
C ALA A 30 22.38 6.92 -19.17
N ALA A 31 21.52 5.92 -19.19
CA ALA A 31 20.08 6.13 -19.07
C ALA A 31 19.82 6.97 -17.82
N PRO A 32 18.95 7.99 -17.90
CA PRO A 32 18.67 8.84 -16.74
C PRO A 32 18.25 7.96 -15.57
N ALA A 33 18.84 8.21 -14.41
CA ALA A 33 18.54 7.44 -13.19
C ALA A 33 17.01 7.38 -13.03
N PRO A 34 16.44 6.17 -12.86
CA PRO A 34 14.99 6.04 -12.79
C PRO A 34 14.45 6.89 -11.65
N ALA A 35 13.49 7.75 -11.95
CA ALA A 35 12.91 8.64 -10.96
C ALA A 35 12.11 7.81 -9.93
N TRP A 36 12.37 8.04 -8.66
CA TRP A 36 11.58 7.46 -7.58
C TRP A 36 10.18 8.07 -7.59
N THR A 37 9.16 7.23 -7.69
CA THR A 37 7.75 7.67 -7.73
C THR A 37 7.03 7.53 -6.39
N GLN A 38 7.65 6.85 -5.43
CA GLN A 38 7.11 6.60 -4.10
C GLN A 38 8.24 6.59 -3.06
N PRO A 39 7.98 6.99 -1.81
CA PRO A 39 8.88 6.72 -0.70
C PRO A 39 8.95 5.22 -0.44
N ILE A 40 9.99 4.77 0.23
CA ILE A 40 10.25 3.35 0.48
C ILE A 40 10.04 3.05 1.97
N LEU A 41 9.32 1.98 2.25
CA LEU A 41 9.22 1.38 3.57
C LEU A 41 9.99 0.05 3.55
N VAL A 42 11.09 -0.01 4.28
CA VAL A 42 11.95 -1.20 4.38
C VAL A 42 11.69 -1.88 5.72
N LEU A 43 11.33 -3.15 5.70
CA LEU A 43 11.41 -4.04 6.85
C LEU A 43 12.71 -4.82 6.77
N VAL A 44 13.60 -4.62 7.74
CA VAL A 44 14.79 -5.46 7.89
C VAL A 44 14.53 -6.47 9.00
N SER A 45 14.53 -7.74 8.66
CA SER A 45 14.25 -8.83 9.61
C SER A 45 14.97 -10.11 9.22
N ASP A 46 15.37 -10.89 10.21
CA ASP A 46 15.80 -12.26 9.98
C ASP A 46 14.58 -13.15 9.69
N ASP A 47 14.70 -14.01 8.68
CA ASP A 47 13.62 -14.93 8.31
C ASP A 47 13.68 -16.27 9.07
N LEU A 48 14.74 -16.52 9.78
CA LEU A 48 15.05 -17.84 10.35
C LEU A 48 14.83 -17.95 11.86
N GLY A 49 14.51 -16.84 12.53
CA GLY A 49 14.34 -16.79 13.99
C GLY A 49 12.87 -16.66 14.42
N GLU A 50 12.53 -17.30 15.53
CA GLU A 50 11.35 -16.92 16.32
C GLU A 50 11.69 -15.57 17.00
N ASP A 51 11.12 -14.49 16.51
CA ASP A 51 11.33 -13.13 17.02
C ASP A 51 9.98 -12.56 17.45
N GLU A 52 9.76 -12.49 18.78
CA GLU A 52 8.51 -11.98 19.36
C GLU A 52 8.18 -10.54 18.88
N LEU A 53 9.22 -9.74 18.61
CA LEU A 53 9.02 -8.37 18.14
C LEU A 53 8.58 -8.34 16.67
N LEU A 54 9.10 -9.27 15.85
CA LEU A 54 8.65 -9.44 14.47
C LEU A 54 7.20 -9.95 14.43
N ASP A 55 6.88 -10.92 15.28
CA ASP A 55 5.52 -11.45 15.41
C ASP A 55 4.53 -10.35 15.84
N SER A 56 4.90 -9.49 16.78
CA SER A 56 4.09 -8.34 17.18
C SER A 56 3.94 -7.33 16.02
N LEU A 57 5.00 -7.06 15.26
CA LEU A 57 4.92 -6.23 14.06
C LEU A 57 3.93 -6.79 13.04
N GLU A 58 4.02 -8.08 12.73
CA GLU A 58 3.19 -8.73 11.73
C GLU A 58 1.73 -8.86 12.17
N ASN A 59 1.49 -9.22 13.44
CA ASN A 59 0.17 -9.55 13.95
C ASN A 59 -0.57 -8.38 14.62
N GLU A 60 0.11 -7.28 14.95
CA GLU A 60 -0.52 -6.11 15.59
C GLU A 60 -0.35 -4.85 14.75
N THR A 61 0.89 -4.57 14.32
CA THR A 61 1.19 -3.31 13.64
C THR A 61 0.77 -3.33 12.18
N PHE A 62 1.12 -4.38 11.44
CA PHE A 62 0.84 -4.43 10.00
C PHE A 62 -0.60 -4.80 9.66
N ILE A 63 -1.37 -5.32 10.60
CA ILE A 63 -2.81 -5.53 10.44
C ILE A 63 -3.64 -4.27 10.80
N ASP A 64 -3.04 -3.26 11.44
CA ASP A 64 -3.73 -1.99 11.68
C ASP A 64 -4.19 -1.38 10.35
N GLU A 65 -5.48 -1.09 10.25
CA GLU A 65 -6.12 -0.65 9.01
C GLU A 65 -5.47 0.63 8.46
N LYS A 66 -5.10 1.58 9.32
CA LYS A 66 -4.48 2.84 8.89
C LYS A 66 -3.11 2.62 8.29
N ILE A 67 -2.32 1.70 8.88
CA ILE A 67 -1.00 1.32 8.37
C ILE A 67 -1.15 0.58 7.05
N ALA A 68 -2.08 -0.37 6.97
CA ALA A 68 -2.35 -1.11 5.74
C ALA A 68 -2.78 -0.17 4.60
N LEU A 69 -3.62 0.83 4.89
CA LEU A 69 -4.01 1.83 3.90
C LEU A 69 -2.88 2.80 3.56
N ALA A 70 -2.14 3.31 4.55
CA ALA A 70 -1.03 4.23 4.33
C ALA A 70 0.12 3.57 3.54
N SER A 71 0.30 2.24 3.66
CA SER A 71 1.33 1.50 2.92
C SER A 71 1.15 1.58 1.39
N ARG A 72 -0.03 1.92 0.90
CA ARG A 72 -0.29 2.17 -0.53
C ARG A 72 0.48 3.38 -1.09
N ALA A 73 0.88 4.32 -0.21
CA ALA A 73 1.73 5.44 -0.58
C ALA A 73 3.22 5.05 -0.67
N PHE A 74 3.59 3.84 -0.28
CA PHE A 74 4.98 3.39 -0.18
C PHE A 74 5.27 2.22 -1.09
N ARG A 75 6.53 2.15 -1.52
CA ARG A 75 7.11 0.90 -1.97
C ARG A 75 7.56 0.11 -0.75
N CYS A 76 6.86 -0.99 -0.43
CA CYS A 76 7.15 -1.82 0.74
C CYS A 76 8.10 -2.95 0.35
N VAL A 77 9.27 -3.00 0.96
CA VAL A 77 10.30 -4.01 0.70
C VAL A 77 10.73 -4.69 2.00
N ARG A 78 11.07 -5.97 1.91
CA ARG A 78 11.66 -6.75 3.00
C ARG A 78 13.06 -7.18 2.61
N MET A 79 14.01 -7.00 3.52
CA MET A 79 15.43 -7.34 3.34
C MET A 79 15.92 -8.13 4.54
N ILE A 80 16.83 -9.07 4.30
CA ILE A 80 17.57 -9.71 5.38
C ILE A 80 18.69 -8.76 5.89
N PRO A 81 19.16 -8.92 7.14
CA PRO A 81 20.18 -8.03 7.72
C PRO A 81 21.45 -7.91 6.90
N GLU A 82 21.92 -9.02 6.30
CA GLU A 82 23.13 -9.04 5.49
C GLU A 82 23.04 -8.21 4.21
N ASP A 83 21.87 -8.23 3.56
CA ASP A 83 21.63 -7.44 2.36
C ASP A 83 21.45 -5.96 2.73
N ALA A 84 20.74 -5.69 3.83
CA ALA A 84 20.56 -4.34 4.34
C ALA A 84 21.89 -3.68 4.74
N ALA A 85 22.85 -4.43 5.29
CA ALA A 85 24.19 -3.95 5.64
C ALA A 85 25.03 -3.54 4.41
N ARG A 86 24.70 -4.07 3.22
CA ARG A 86 25.38 -3.77 1.96
C ARG A 86 24.67 -2.70 1.14
N GLU A 87 23.47 -2.29 1.56
CA GLU A 87 22.65 -1.32 0.82
C GLU A 87 23.06 0.11 1.16
N PRO A 88 23.63 0.89 0.22
CA PRO A 88 24.12 2.24 0.50
C PRO A 88 23.05 3.18 1.03
N MET A 89 21.78 3.02 0.61
CA MET A 89 20.67 3.85 1.09
C MET A 89 20.28 3.56 2.55
N LEU A 90 20.77 2.46 3.12
CA LEU A 90 20.56 2.07 4.51
C LEU A 90 21.79 2.30 5.40
N GLU A 91 22.86 2.90 4.86
CA GLU A 91 24.06 3.23 5.63
C GLU A 91 23.70 4.11 6.83
N GLY A 92 24.22 3.76 8.01
CA GLY A 92 23.94 4.50 9.25
C GLY A 92 22.56 4.27 9.87
N THR A 93 21.73 3.35 9.33
CA THR A 93 20.41 3.03 9.90
C THR A 93 20.45 2.06 11.08
N GLY A 94 21.64 1.66 11.53
CA GLY A 94 21.84 0.72 12.65
C GLY A 94 21.85 -0.74 12.23
N GLU A 95 22.14 -1.61 13.20
CA GLU A 95 22.28 -3.06 13.01
C GLU A 95 21.15 -3.85 13.68
N ALA A 96 20.32 -3.20 14.50
CA ALA A 96 19.22 -3.88 15.19
C ALA A 96 18.18 -4.42 14.18
N TYR A 97 17.58 -5.56 14.51
CA TYR A 97 16.43 -6.12 13.80
C TYR A 97 15.48 -6.81 14.80
N PRO A 98 14.15 -6.89 14.49
CA PRO A 98 13.54 -6.26 13.33
C PRO A 98 13.57 -4.72 13.43
N ARG A 99 13.75 -4.06 12.31
CA ARG A 99 13.61 -2.59 12.23
C ARG A 99 12.83 -2.17 10.99
N LEU A 100 12.16 -1.02 11.10
CA LEU A 100 11.53 -0.36 9.96
C LEU A 100 12.36 0.87 9.57
N VAL A 101 12.65 0.99 8.29
CA VAL A 101 13.33 2.16 7.73
C VAL A 101 12.41 2.79 6.69
N LEU A 102 12.07 4.05 6.89
CA LEU A 102 11.29 4.84 5.95
C LEU A 102 12.23 5.80 5.23
N LEU A 103 12.30 5.69 3.92
CA LEU A 103 13.20 6.47 3.06
C LEU A 103 12.41 7.43 2.19
N ASP A 104 12.86 8.70 2.14
CA ASP A 104 12.56 9.61 1.05
C ASP A 104 13.80 9.65 0.14
N PRO A 105 13.79 8.91 -0.98
CA PRO A 105 14.97 8.80 -1.83
C PRO A 105 15.30 10.10 -2.59
N LEU A 106 14.34 11.03 -2.70
CA LEU A 106 14.55 12.32 -3.38
C LEU A 106 15.31 13.32 -2.49
N ARG A 107 15.06 13.27 -1.18
CA ARG A 107 15.67 14.19 -0.20
C ARG A 107 16.75 13.53 0.64
N SER A 108 17.07 12.26 0.37
CA SER A 108 18.02 11.48 1.17
C SER A 108 17.71 11.53 2.67
N THR A 109 16.40 11.60 3.01
CA THR A 109 15.99 11.60 4.40
C THR A 109 15.52 10.22 4.83
N THR A 110 15.97 9.82 6.01
CA THR A 110 15.72 8.49 6.57
C THR A 110 15.10 8.61 7.95
N LYS A 111 14.07 7.80 8.21
CA LYS A 111 13.53 7.62 9.55
C LYS A 111 13.64 6.15 9.93
N VAL A 112 14.36 5.86 10.99
CA VAL A 112 14.52 4.52 11.55
C VAL A 112 13.61 4.36 12.75
N LEU A 113 12.98 3.19 12.86
CA LEU A 113 12.22 2.70 14.00
C LEU A 113 12.78 1.32 14.34
N ASP A 114 13.55 1.24 15.42
CA ASP A 114 14.29 0.05 15.83
C ASP A 114 14.09 -0.35 17.29
N ARG A 115 13.23 0.40 18.01
CA ARG A 115 12.90 0.12 19.40
C ARG A 115 11.49 -0.38 19.51
N GLU A 116 11.24 -1.35 20.36
CA GLU A 116 9.91 -1.95 20.59
C GLU A 116 8.79 -0.89 20.70
N ARG A 117 8.99 0.15 21.52
CA ARG A 117 8.01 1.24 21.68
C ARG A 117 7.74 2.05 20.40
N GLU A 118 8.62 1.98 19.41
CA GLU A 118 8.54 2.70 18.14
C GLU A 118 7.90 1.85 17.03
N LEU A 119 7.85 0.54 17.23
CA LEU A 119 7.34 -0.41 16.25
C LEU A 119 5.83 -0.67 16.39
N GLY A 120 5.17 -0.10 17.41
CA GLY A 120 3.72 -0.19 17.55
C GLY A 120 2.95 0.62 16.50
N PRO A 121 1.63 0.39 16.37
CA PRO A 121 0.81 0.99 15.31
C PRO A 121 0.86 2.53 15.26
N LYS A 122 0.78 3.20 16.40
CA LYS A 122 0.75 4.68 16.45
C LYS A 122 2.07 5.33 15.98
N PRO A 123 3.25 4.93 16.50
CA PRO A 123 4.53 5.47 16.04
C PRO A 123 4.80 5.18 14.57
N VAL A 124 4.54 3.94 14.11
CA VAL A 124 4.73 3.55 12.71
C VAL A 124 3.85 4.39 11.79
N TYR A 125 2.55 4.51 12.09
CA TYR A 125 1.65 5.34 11.29
C TYR A 125 2.09 6.82 11.27
N ALA A 126 2.53 7.37 12.41
CA ALA A 126 3.00 8.75 12.48
C ALA A 126 4.26 8.97 11.62
N ALA A 127 5.19 8.02 11.62
CA ALA A 127 6.39 8.06 10.78
C ALA A 127 6.04 7.95 9.28
N MET A 128 5.18 7.00 8.90
CA MET A 128 4.71 6.85 7.51
C MET A 128 4.06 8.15 7.02
N ARG A 129 3.13 8.70 7.79
CA ARG A 129 2.48 9.96 7.45
C ARG A 129 3.49 11.09 7.24
N LYS A 130 4.47 11.24 8.16
CA LYS A 130 5.47 12.31 8.06
C LYS A 130 6.32 12.20 6.78
N VAL A 131 6.77 11.01 6.44
CA VAL A 131 7.60 10.78 5.26
C VAL A 131 6.78 10.98 3.98
N ALA A 132 5.60 10.39 3.87
CA ALA A 132 4.77 10.51 2.68
C ALA A 132 4.19 11.92 2.49
N ASP A 133 3.79 12.63 3.58
CA ASP A 133 3.36 14.03 3.51
C ASP A 133 4.49 14.97 3.04
N GLY A 134 5.75 14.57 3.21
CA GLY A 134 6.91 15.29 2.69
C GLY A 134 7.25 14.94 1.26
N PHE A 135 7.00 13.69 0.85
CA PHE A 135 7.32 13.19 -0.48
C PHE A 135 6.35 13.68 -1.55
N PHE A 136 5.05 13.74 -1.24
CA PHE A 136 4.00 14.16 -2.18
C PHE A 136 3.61 15.62 -2.00
N ASP A 137 3.40 16.32 -3.12
CA ASP A 137 2.99 17.73 -3.11
C ASP A 137 1.50 17.86 -2.79
N GLY A 138 1.18 18.75 -1.83
CA GLY A 138 -0.20 19.10 -1.48
C GLY A 138 -1.04 17.95 -0.89
N VAL A 139 -0.46 16.77 -0.70
CA VAL A 139 -1.15 15.56 -0.22
C VAL A 139 -0.97 15.40 1.28
N LYS A 140 -2.05 14.99 1.95
CA LYS A 140 -2.04 14.56 3.35
C LYS A 140 -2.50 13.11 3.44
N VAL A 141 -1.56 12.22 3.75
CA VAL A 141 -1.84 10.77 3.85
C VAL A 141 -2.95 10.46 4.83
N ASP A 142 -3.03 11.19 5.95
CA ASP A 142 -4.11 11.04 6.92
C ASP A 142 -5.50 11.31 6.31
N LYS A 143 -5.60 12.26 5.37
CA LYS A 143 -6.84 12.53 4.63
C LYS A 143 -7.17 11.39 3.66
N LEU A 144 -6.18 10.90 2.91
CA LEU A 144 -6.37 9.77 1.98
C LEU A 144 -6.82 8.51 2.72
N VAL A 145 -6.19 8.20 3.85
CA VAL A 145 -6.58 7.07 4.70
C VAL A 145 -8.02 7.21 5.18
N LYS A 146 -8.41 8.39 5.69
CA LYS A 146 -9.79 8.65 6.13
C LYS A 146 -10.80 8.55 4.99
N ASP A 147 -10.47 9.07 3.82
CA ASP A 147 -11.37 9.02 2.67
C ASP A 147 -11.49 7.58 2.14
N HIS A 148 -10.40 6.80 2.15
CA HIS A 148 -10.45 5.37 1.83
C HIS A 148 -11.31 4.60 2.84
N GLN A 149 -11.15 4.85 4.13
CA GLN A 149 -11.98 4.23 5.17
C GLN A 149 -13.48 4.51 4.98
N LYS A 150 -13.84 5.74 4.56
CA LYS A 150 -15.23 6.06 4.21
C LYS A 150 -15.76 5.24 3.03
N ILE A 151 -14.92 5.04 2.01
CA ILE A 151 -15.28 4.20 0.86
C ILE A 151 -15.50 2.76 1.29
N LEU A 152 -14.58 2.18 2.08
CA LEU A 152 -14.73 0.82 2.62
C LEU A 152 -16.02 0.68 3.45
N ALA A 153 -16.27 1.63 4.35
CA ALA A 153 -17.50 1.62 5.15
C ALA A 153 -18.79 1.75 4.33
N ALA A 154 -18.72 2.44 3.18
CA ALA A 154 -19.86 2.53 2.26
C ALA A 154 -20.05 1.20 1.50
N LEU A 155 -18.97 0.56 1.05
CA LEU A 155 -19.02 -0.77 0.43
C LEU A 155 -19.55 -1.84 1.39
N ASP A 156 -19.12 -1.82 2.65
CA ASP A 156 -19.60 -2.74 3.69
C ASP A 156 -21.10 -2.59 3.95
N LYS A 157 -21.66 -1.38 3.81
CA LYS A 157 -23.10 -1.14 3.93
C LYS A 157 -23.88 -1.63 2.72
N LEU A 158 -23.31 -1.55 1.52
CA LEU A 158 -23.96 -2.02 0.29
C LEU A 158 -23.99 -3.55 0.17
N ALA A 159 -23.02 -4.23 0.73
CA ALA A 159 -22.89 -5.68 0.59
C ALA A 159 -24.12 -6.47 1.09
N PRO A 160 -24.68 -6.22 2.30
CA PRO A 160 -25.91 -6.88 2.76
C PRO A 160 -27.12 -6.57 1.89
N ASP A 161 -27.26 -5.33 1.39
CA ASP A 161 -28.40 -4.93 0.57
C ASP A 161 -28.34 -5.64 -0.79
N LEU A 162 -27.17 -5.72 -1.41
CA LEU A 162 -26.93 -6.47 -2.64
C LEU A 162 -27.25 -7.95 -2.46
N PHE A 163 -26.80 -8.54 -1.36
CA PHE A 163 -27.07 -9.94 -1.04
C PHE A 163 -28.58 -10.18 -0.91
N LYS A 164 -29.28 -9.36 -0.13
CA LYS A 164 -30.73 -9.47 0.11
C LYS A 164 -31.54 -9.32 -1.17
N VAL A 165 -31.20 -8.32 -1.99
CA VAL A 165 -31.89 -8.12 -3.28
C VAL A 165 -31.65 -9.30 -4.20
N GLY A 166 -30.48 -9.92 -4.18
CA GLY A 166 -30.16 -11.15 -4.92
C GLY A 166 -31.01 -12.33 -4.51
N GLU A 167 -31.15 -12.59 -3.18
CA GLU A 167 -32.01 -13.66 -2.67
C GLU A 167 -33.49 -13.43 -2.99
N ASP A 168 -33.99 -12.20 -2.78
CA ASP A 168 -35.37 -11.82 -3.08
C ASP A 168 -35.70 -11.93 -4.58
N LEU A 169 -34.73 -11.61 -5.45
CA LEU A 169 -34.85 -11.76 -6.89
C LEU A 169 -34.99 -13.24 -7.28
N SER A 170 -34.08 -14.08 -6.79
CA SER A 170 -34.14 -15.53 -7.03
C SER A 170 -35.50 -16.13 -6.59
N ALA A 171 -35.95 -15.76 -5.39
CA ALA A 171 -37.25 -16.22 -4.88
C ALA A 171 -38.46 -15.71 -5.70
N ALA A 172 -38.38 -14.51 -6.29
CA ALA A 172 -39.43 -13.99 -7.15
C ALA A 172 -39.47 -14.70 -8.51
N GLU A 173 -38.28 -15.01 -9.07
CA GLU A 173 -38.14 -15.76 -10.33
C GLU A 173 -38.66 -17.20 -10.18
N GLU A 174 -38.32 -17.89 -9.08
CA GLU A 174 -38.83 -19.22 -8.79
C GLU A 174 -40.35 -19.27 -8.67
N LYS A 175 -40.98 -18.19 -8.16
CA LYS A 175 -42.43 -18.09 -8.02
C LYS A 175 -43.13 -17.59 -9.26
N GLY A 176 -42.42 -17.23 -10.33
CA GLY A 176 -42.94 -16.65 -11.54
C GLY A 176 -43.55 -15.25 -11.36
N ASP A 177 -43.16 -14.50 -10.30
CA ASP A 177 -43.59 -13.13 -10.05
C ASP A 177 -42.76 -12.14 -10.88
N GLU A 178 -43.10 -12.02 -12.16
CA GLU A 178 -42.39 -11.15 -13.11
C GLU A 178 -42.40 -9.68 -12.69
N GLY A 179 -43.47 -9.21 -12.05
CA GLY A 179 -43.59 -7.83 -11.58
C GLY A 179 -42.59 -7.51 -10.48
N LYS A 180 -42.46 -8.41 -9.49
CA LYS A 180 -41.49 -8.29 -8.40
C LYS A 180 -40.08 -8.48 -8.92
N ALA A 181 -39.83 -9.48 -9.77
CA ALA A 181 -38.53 -9.75 -10.37
C ALA A 181 -38.00 -8.53 -11.14
N LYS A 182 -38.85 -7.88 -11.95
CA LYS A 182 -38.45 -6.67 -12.70
C LYS A 182 -38.02 -5.53 -11.77
N ARG A 183 -38.75 -5.28 -10.67
CA ARG A 183 -38.39 -4.23 -9.70
C ARG A 183 -37.06 -4.55 -9.04
N LEU A 184 -36.84 -5.79 -8.62
CA LEU A 184 -35.63 -6.21 -7.93
C LEU A 184 -34.41 -6.19 -8.86
N ARG A 185 -34.55 -6.48 -10.15
CA ARG A 185 -33.47 -6.28 -11.15
C ARG A 185 -33.05 -4.82 -11.23
N THR A 186 -34.01 -3.90 -11.33
CA THR A 186 -33.70 -2.46 -11.38
C THR A 186 -33.03 -1.98 -10.08
N GLU A 187 -33.48 -2.47 -8.92
CA GLU A 187 -32.85 -2.15 -7.63
C GLU A 187 -31.45 -2.70 -7.53
N ARG A 188 -31.22 -3.94 -7.97
CA ARG A 188 -29.91 -4.57 -8.04
C ARG A 188 -28.94 -3.81 -8.97
N GLU A 189 -29.39 -3.44 -10.17
CA GLU A 189 -28.61 -2.63 -11.11
C GLU A 189 -28.17 -1.30 -10.50
N LYS A 190 -29.07 -0.64 -9.74
CA LYS A 190 -28.75 0.60 -9.03
C LYS A 190 -27.66 0.39 -7.97
N LEU A 191 -27.80 -0.63 -7.11
CA LEU A 191 -26.82 -0.93 -6.06
C LEU A 191 -25.47 -1.38 -6.63
N GLU A 192 -25.49 -2.13 -7.74
CA GLU A 192 -24.25 -2.52 -8.48
C GLU A 192 -23.57 -1.27 -9.05
N GLY A 193 -24.32 -0.31 -9.61
CA GLY A 193 -23.79 0.96 -10.08
C GLY A 193 -23.14 1.79 -8.95
N GLU A 194 -23.81 1.89 -7.79
CA GLU A 194 -23.25 2.58 -6.61
C GLU A 194 -21.95 1.89 -6.12
N ARG A 195 -21.90 0.54 -6.12
CA ARG A 195 -20.69 -0.22 -5.78
C ARG A 195 -19.57 0.09 -6.75
N ASP A 196 -19.84 0.06 -8.04
CA ASP A 196 -18.84 0.26 -9.08
C ASP A 196 -18.25 1.68 -9.04
N GLU A 197 -19.08 2.70 -8.77
CA GLU A 197 -18.62 4.07 -8.53
C GLU A 197 -17.69 4.17 -7.30
N LEU A 198 -17.99 3.45 -6.22
CA LEU A 198 -17.15 3.44 -5.02
C LEU A 198 -15.82 2.75 -5.28
N LEU A 199 -15.81 1.64 -6.05
CA LEU A 199 -14.60 0.93 -6.45
C LEU A 199 -13.72 1.79 -7.38
N GLU A 200 -14.32 2.53 -8.29
CA GLU A 200 -13.61 3.49 -9.13
C GLU A 200 -12.95 4.60 -8.30
N LYS A 201 -13.71 5.24 -7.39
CA LYS A 201 -13.18 6.23 -6.45
C LYS A 201 -12.05 5.67 -5.59
N GLN A 202 -12.17 4.41 -5.14
CA GLN A 202 -11.12 3.72 -4.40
C GLN A 202 -9.84 3.56 -5.23
N GLY A 203 -9.97 3.19 -6.51
CA GLY A 203 -8.86 3.06 -7.44
C GLY A 203 -8.14 4.38 -7.69
N GLN A 204 -8.91 5.46 -7.90
CA GLN A 204 -8.39 6.79 -8.21
C GLN A 204 -7.68 7.45 -7.02
N LEU A 205 -8.13 7.16 -5.78
CA LEU A 205 -7.67 7.86 -4.56
C LEU A 205 -6.14 7.88 -4.38
N TRP A 206 -5.44 6.84 -4.83
CA TRP A 206 -3.99 6.68 -4.68
C TRP A 206 -3.22 6.86 -6.00
N SER A 207 -3.90 7.00 -7.15
CA SER A 207 -3.26 7.13 -8.46
C SER A 207 -2.81 8.55 -8.76
N ASP A 208 -3.42 9.56 -8.14
CA ASP A 208 -3.20 10.97 -8.46
C ASP A 208 -2.11 11.63 -7.59
N LEU A 209 -1.27 10.82 -6.93
CA LEU A 209 -0.19 11.31 -6.09
C LEU A 209 0.91 11.97 -6.93
N LYS A 210 1.07 13.28 -6.77
CA LYS A 210 2.14 14.06 -7.42
C LYS A 210 3.34 14.16 -6.50
N ILE A 211 4.52 13.95 -7.05
CA ILE A 211 5.78 14.10 -6.33
C ILE A 211 6.04 15.58 -6.09
N ALA A 212 6.42 15.95 -4.87
CA ALA A 212 6.81 17.31 -4.55
C ALA A 212 8.12 17.67 -5.28
N ALA A 213 8.20 18.89 -5.80
CA ALA A 213 9.44 19.39 -6.38
C ALA A 213 10.56 19.43 -5.33
N VAL A 214 11.74 18.96 -5.70
CA VAL A 214 12.95 18.95 -4.86
C VAL A 214 13.71 20.24 -5.03
#